data_605cc282e58e98efd7058b90750554cf
#
_entry.id   605cc282e58e98efd7058b90750554cf
#
_cell.length_a   1.000
_cell.length_b   1.000
_cell.length_c   1.000
_cell.angle_alpha   90.00
_cell.angle_beta   90.00
_cell.angle_gamma   90.00
#
_symmetry.space_group_name_H-M   'P 1'
#
loop_
_entity.id
_entity.type
_entity.pdbx_description
1 polymer ?
#
loop_
_entity_poly.entity_id
_entity_poly.type
_entity_poly.pdbx_seq_one_letter_code
_entity_poly.pdbx_strand_id
1 'polypeptide(L)'
;GGKYKNNDSGNYEYSLGLNGLGLSATQFASEYMDAEIRRDGKKYTLHFEKGENVGGLTTEDYPKKDTGTKIKWKPDLDVFTDIEIDSNYMIDVIKRQAIVNAGIKFVFRKQNGRSFEVSEFLYENGIEDHVKEIIGETAMTTVQTWSTEQKCRDRDDKDEYKCKINVSLAFSNKVNTTEYYHNSSFLEHGGAPEKAVKNAFVYMIDNYLKQNSKYTNKIYPRHCG
;
A
#
# COMPACT_ATOMS: atom_id res chain seq x y z
N GLY A 1 -2.47 13.58 -9.01
CA GLY A 1 -2.59 13.93 -7.70
C GLY A 1 -1.35 14.44 -7.01
N GLY A 2 -1.10 15.70 -7.05
CA GLY A 2 0.04 16.29 -6.34
C GLY A 2 -0.23 16.42 -4.85
N LYS A 3 0.83 16.62 -4.09
CA LYS A 3 0.77 17.10 -2.72
C LYS A 3 0.23 18.55 -2.76
N TYR A 4 -1.06 18.73 -2.63
CA TYR A 4 -1.62 20.07 -2.50
C TYR A 4 -1.36 20.56 -1.09
N LYS A 5 -0.65 21.70 -0.98
CA LYS A 5 -0.31 22.34 0.29
C LYS A 5 -1.54 22.87 1.08
N ASN A 6 -2.71 22.93 0.44
CA ASN A 6 -3.94 23.52 1.00
C ASN A 6 -5.02 22.47 1.21
N ASN A 7 -4.68 21.32 1.76
CA ASN A 7 -5.66 20.31 2.07
C ASN A 7 -6.24 20.52 3.48
N ASP A 8 -7.03 21.58 3.64
CA ASP A 8 -7.74 21.88 4.90
C ASP A 8 -8.79 20.80 5.27
N SER A 9 -9.07 19.87 4.36
CA SER A 9 -10.07 18.80 4.58
C SER A 9 -9.50 17.53 5.23
N GLY A 10 -8.19 17.41 5.47
CA GLY A 10 -7.56 16.23 6.10
C GLY A 10 -7.64 14.92 5.29
N ASN A 11 -8.14 14.97 4.06
CA ASN A 11 -8.44 13.76 3.26
C ASN A 11 -7.21 13.13 2.57
N TYR A 12 -6.03 13.72 2.71
CA TYR A 12 -4.80 13.26 2.08
C TYR A 12 -3.66 13.19 3.09
N GLU A 13 -3.65 12.15 3.90
CA GLU A 13 -2.58 11.95 4.88
C GLU A 13 -1.36 11.25 4.27
N TYR A 14 -1.57 10.39 3.27
CA TYR A 14 -0.50 9.55 2.70
C TYR A 14 -0.54 9.52 1.18
N SER A 15 0.61 9.65 0.54
CA SER A 15 0.77 9.51 -0.90
C SER A 15 1.98 8.65 -1.24
N LEU A 16 1.79 7.62 -2.06
CA LEU A 16 2.87 6.86 -2.68
C LEU A 16 3.60 7.68 -3.73
N GLY A 17 2.88 8.53 -4.44
CA GLY A 17 3.41 9.33 -5.53
C GLY A 17 4.16 10.57 -5.03
N LEU A 18 5.44 10.66 -5.34
CA LEU A 18 6.25 11.84 -5.01
C LEU A 18 5.98 13.01 -5.97
N ASN A 19 5.77 12.74 -7.25
CA ASN A 19 5.73 13.75 -8.32
C ASN A 19 4.38 13.83 -9.06
N GLY A 20 3.39 12.97 -8.74
CA GLY A 20 2.08 12.93 -9.40
C GLY A 20 2.11 12.47 -10.86
N LEU A 21 3.17 11.80 -11.29
CA LEU A 21 3.40 11.44 -12.69
C LEU A 21 2.76 10.10 -13.11
N GLY A 22 2.37 9.22 -12.18
CA GLY A 22 1.94 7.86 -12.49
C GLY A 22 0.78 7.83 -13.49
N LEU A 23 -0.33 8.52 -13.22
CA LEU A 23 -1.48 8.53 -14.11
C LEU A 23 -1.18 9.20 -15.46
N SER A 24 -0.37 10.28 -15.46
CA SER A 24 0.06 10.93 -16.69
C SER A 24 0.95 10.02 -17.52
N ALA A 25 1.89 9.31 -16.91
CA ALA A 25 2.71 8.33 -17.62
C ALA A 25 1.86 7.22 -18.24
N THR A 26 0.88 6.70 -17.51
CA THR A 26 -0.07 5.71 -18.04
C THR A 26 -0.86 6.28 -19.23
N GLN A 27 -1.32 7.53 -19.14
CA GLN A 27 -2.04 8.19 -20.23
C GLN A 27 -1.22 8.26 -21.52
N PHE A 28 0.03 8.72 -21.41
CA PHE A 28 0.93 8.84 -22.58
C PHE A 28 1.40 7.49 -23.13
N ALA A 29 1.40 6.45 -22.31
CA ALA A 29 1.79 5.10 -22.71
C ALA A 29 0.58 4.24 -23.11
N SER A 30 -0.58 4.84 -23.33
CA SER A 30 -1.83 4.14 -23.68
C SER A 30 -2.28 4.46 -25.10
N GLU A 31 -2.79 3.46 -25.81
CA GLU A 31 -3.52 3.64 -27.05
C GLU A 31 -4.73 4.55 -26.85
N TYR A 32 -5.46 4.33 -25.74
CA TYR A 32 -6.49 5.24 -25.23
C TYR A 32 -6.60 5.19 -23.71
N MET A 33 -7.13 6.27 -23.13
CA MET A 33 -7.54 6.33 -21.72
C MET A 33 -8.85 7.10 -21.59
N ASP A 34 -9.81 6.49 -20.88
CA ASP A 34 -11.06 7.13 -20.45
C ASP A 34 -10.99 7.41 -18.95
N ALA A 35 -11.30 8.61 -18.54
CA ALA A 35 -11.46 9.00 -17.15
C ALA A 35 -12.89 9.48 -16.89
N GLU A 36 -13.58 8.83 -15.95
CA GLU A 36 -14.91 9.22 -15.48
C GLU A 36 -14.82 9.53 -13.99
N ILE A 37 -15.26 10.72 -13.60
CA ILE A 37 -15.27 11.17 -12.21
C ILE A 37 -16.69 11.61 -11.86
N ARG A 38 -17.26 10.99 -10.82
CA ARG A 38 -18.58 11.32 -10.29
C ARG A 38 -18.40 12.01 -8.95
N ARG A 39 -18.78 13.30 -8.90
CA ARG A 39 -18.60 14.13 -7.73
C ARG A 39 -19.58 15.32 -7.75
N ASP A 40 -20.08 15.70 -6.59
CA ASP A 40 -20.88 16.91 -6.35
C ASP A 40 -22.14 17.01 -7.24
N GLY A 41 -22.76 15.85 -7.57
CA GLY A 41 -23.94 15.79 -8.43
C GLY A 41 -23.66 15.96 -9.92
N LYS A 42 -22.41 15.81 -10.31
CA LYS A 42 -21.95 15.86 -11.69
C LYS A 42 -21.13 14.62 -12.04
N LYS A 43 -21.18 14.26 -13.32
CA LYS A 43 -20.26 13.29 -13.93
C LYS A 43 -19.40 14.04 -14.94
N TYR A 44 -18.09 13.91 -14.77
CA TYR A 44 -17.08 14.49 -15.63
C TYR A 44 -16.42 13.37 -16.42
N THR A 45 -16.25 13.56 -17.72
CA THR A 45 -15.63 12.56 -18.59
C THR A 45 -14.55 13.21 -19.45
N LEU A 46 -13.42 12.50 -19.57
CA LEU A 46 -12.31 12.84 -20.46
C LEU A 46 -11.93 11.61 -21.25
N HIS A 47 -11.62 11.80 -22.52
CA HIS A 47 -11.07 10.79 -23.41
C HIS A 47 -9.72 11.23 -23.95
N PHE A 48 -8.76 10.31 -23.94
CA PHE A 48 -7.40 10.52 -24.46
C PHE A 48 -7.07 9.44 -25.46
N GLU A 49 -6.41 9.82 -26.55
CA GLU A 49 -5.83 8.93 -27.54
C GLU A 49 -4.32 9.24 -27.65
N LYS A 50 -3.46 8.24 -27.40
CA LYS A 50 -1.99 8.38 -27.43
C LYS A 50 -1.48 9.61 -26.67
N GLY A 51 -2.08 9.87 -25.50
CA GLY A 51 -1.77 11.02 -24.64
C GLY A 51 -2.48 12.33 -24.96
N GLU A 52 -3.10 12.47 -26.13
CA GLU A 52 -3.79 13.69 -26.52
C GLU A 52 -5.24 13.68 -26.04
N ASN A 53 -5.72 14.81 -25.53
CA ASN A 53 -7.13 14.98 -25.14
C ASN A 53 -8.01 15.13 -26.37
N VAL A 54 -8.94 14.21 -26.54
CA VAL A 54 -9.89 14.20 -27.66
C VAL A 54 -11.29 14.55 -27.15
N GLY A 55 -11.87 15.60 -27.70
CA GLY A 55 -13.22 16.05 -27.38
C GLY A 55 -13.37 16.93 -26.13
N GLY A 56 -12.29 17.12 -25.36
CA GLY A 56 -12.29 17.98 -24.16
C GLY A 56 -13.04 17.38 -22.98
N LEU A 57 -13.24 18.20 -21.95
CA LEU A 57 -13.99 17.81 -20.75
C LEU A 57 -15.48 17.89 -21.01
N THR A 58 -16.17 16.77 -20.83
CA THR A 58 -17.65 16.75 -20.82
C THR A 58 -18.20 16.70 -19.38
N THR A 59 -19.37 17.30 -19.19
CA THR A 59 -19.99 17.36 -17.86
C THR A 59 -21.51 17.12 -18.02
N GLU A 60 -22.06 16.23 -17.21
CA GLU A 60 -23.51 15.98 -17.15
C GLU A 60 -23.99 15.88 -15.70
N ASP A 61 -25.28 16.08 -15.48
CA ASP A 61 -25.91 15.91 -14.17
C ASP A 61 -25.90 14.43 -13.74
N TYR A 62 -25.59 14.19 -12.46
CA TYR A 62 -25.51 12.85 -11.92
C TYR A 62 -26.00 12.79 -10.47
N PRO A 63 -26.52 11.66 -9.98
CA PRO A 63 -27.01 11.56 -8.61
C PRO A 63 -25.93 11.91 -7.58
N LYS A 64 -26.19 12.85 -6.68
CA LYS A 64 -25.23 13.32 -5.66
C LYS A 64 -24.68 12.21 -4.76
N LYS A 65 -25.48 11.16 -4.52
CA LYS A 65 -25.08 10.04 -3.66
C LYS A 65 -24.09 9.08 -4.32
N ASP A 66 -24.01 9.10 -5.64
CA ASP A 66 -23.13 8.23 -6.40
C ASP A 66 -21.84 8.98 -6.74
N THR A 67 -20.80 8.68 -5.98
CA THR A 67 -19.46 9.26 -6.15
C THR A 67 -18.46 8.18 -6.51
N GLY A 68 -17.42 8.55 -7.24
CA GLY A 68 -16.36 7.62 -7.58
C GLY A 68 -15.52 8.06 -8.76
N THR A 69 -14.47 7.31 -8.99
CA THR A 69 -13.56 7.48 -10.13
C THR A 69 -13.44 6.16 -10.88
N LYS A 70 -13.58 6.21 -12.21
CA LYS A 70 -13.33 5.08 -13.10
C LYS A 70 -12.31 5.48 -14.13
N ILE A 71 -11.23 4.71 -14.19
CA ILE A 71 -10.20 4.83 -15.22
C ILE A 71 -10.22 3.56 -16.05
N LYS A 72 -10.29 3.72 -17.36
CA LYS A 72 -10.18 2.63 -18.34
C LYS A 72 -9.09 2.99 -19.31
N TRP A 73 -8.20 2.05 -19.59
CA TRP A 73 -7.06 2.29 -20.47
C TRP A 73 -6.63 1.01 -21.16
N LYS A 74 -5.93 1.18 -22.29
CA LYS A 74 -5.31 0.09 -23.01
C LYS A 74 -3.87 0.47 -23.30
N PRO A 75 -2.87 -0.36 -22.91
CA PRO A 75 -1.47 -0.09 -23.22
C PRO A 75 -1.25 -0.01 -24.72
N ASP A 76 -0.34 0.86 -25.16
CA ASP A 76 0.00 1.04 -26.57
C ASP A 76 1.15 0.11 -26.97
N LEU A 77 0.96 -0.71 -28.00
CA LEU A 77 1.99 -1.58 -28.58
C LEU A 77 3.11 -0.81 -29.28
N ASP A 78 2.92 0.46 -29.60
CA ASP A 78 4.01 1.32 -30.08
C ASP A 78 4.98 1.70 -28.94
N VAL A 79 4.54 1.58 -27.68
CA VAL A 79 5.33 1.89 -26.46
C VAL A 79 5.84 0.61 -25.79
N PHE A 80 5.03 -0.42 -25.73
CA PHE A 80 5.34 -1.68 -25.06
C PHE A 80 5.50 -2.82 -26.07
N THR A 81 6.51 -3.65 -25.87
CA THR A 81 6.73 -4.86 -26.67
C THR A 81 5.73 -5.97 -26.35
N ASP A 82 5.18 -5.95 -25.13
CA ASP A 82 4.17 -6.86 -24.63
C ASP A 82 3.17 -6.09 -23.75
N ILE A 83 1.89 -6.37 -23.90
CA ILE A 83 0.80 -5.77 -23.12
C ILE A 83 0.03 -6.80 -22.29
N GLU A 84 0.49 -8.05 -22.27
CA GLU A 84 -0.09 -9.05 -21.38
C GLU A 84 0.28 -8.77 -19.92
N ILE A 85 -0.73 -8.71 -19.07
CA ILE A 85 -0.56 -8.45 -17.64
C ILE A 85 -0.71 -9.77 -16.90
N ASP A 86 0.34 -10.17 -16.17
CA ASP A 86 0.27 -11.34 -15.28
C ASP A 86 -0.77 -11.11 -14.18
N SER A 87 -1.80 -11.94 -14.20
CA SER A 87 -2.91 -11.86 -13.25
C SER A 87 -2.46 -12.18 -11.83
N ASN A 88 -1.50 -13.09 -11.64
CA ASN A 88 -1.00 -13.46 -10.31
C ASN A 88 -0.23 -12.29 -9.70
N TYR A 89 0.59 -11.62 -10.49
CA TYR A 89 1.26 -10.39 -10.05
C TYR A 89 0.27 -9.32 -9.61
N MET A 90 -0.80 -9.10 -10.39
CA MET A 90 -1.83 -8.12 -10.03
C MET A 90 -2.60 -8.51 -8.77
N ILE A 91 -2.90 -9.80 -8.59
CA ILE A 91 -3.54 -10.33 -7.38
C ILE A 91 -2.66 -10.06 -6.16
N ASP A 92 -1.37 -10.36 -6.24
CA ASP A 92 -0.42 -10.14 -5.15
C ASP A 92 -0.29 -8.65 -4.80
N VAL A 93 -0.18 -7.78 -5.80
CA VAL A 93 -0.13 -6.32 -5.58
C VAL A 93 -1.40 -5.82 -4.89
N ILE A 94 -2.58 -6.25 -5.36
CA ILE A 94 -3.87 -5.84 -4.81
C ILE A 94 -4.05 -6.40 -3.38
N LYS A 95 -3.65 -7.64 -3.12
CA LYS A 95 -3.66 -8.22 -1.77
C LYS A 95 -2.81 -7.40 -0.81
N ARG A 96 -1.58 -7.04 -1.19
CA ARG A 96 -0.70 -6.17 -0.39
C ARG A 96 -1.30 -4.79 -0.13
N GLN A 97 -2.00 -4.23 -1.12
CA GLN A 97 -2.73 -2.98 -0.91
C GLN A 97 -3.86 -3.13 0.12
N ALA A 98 -4.59 -4.24 0.09
CA ALA A 98 -5.66 -4.50 1.05
C ALA A 98 -5.13 -4.64 2.49
N ILE A 99 -3.98 -5.29 2.66
CA ILE A 99 -3.34 -5.50 3.97
C ILE A 99 -3.00 -4.18 4.67
N VAL A 100 -2.49 -3.19 3.93
CA VAL A 100 -2.04 -1.90 4.51
C VAL A 100 -3.11 -0.83 4.50
N ASN A 101 -4.26 -1.07 3.88
CA ASN A 101 -5.42 -0.18 3.86
C ASN A 101 -6.60 -0.85 4.58
N ALA A 102 -6.49 -0.96 5.89
CA ALA A 102 -7.49 -1.63 6.73
C ALA A 102 -8.92 -1.16 6.45
N GLY A 103 -9.86 -2.11 6.36
CA GLY A 103 -11.27 -1.83 6.11
C GLY A 103 -11.63 -1.45 4.67
N ILE A 104 -10.67 -1.40 3.75
CA ILE A 104 -10.93 -1.15 2.34
C ILE A 104 -11.00 -2.47 1.58
N LYS A 105 -12.14 -2.72 0.93
CA LYS A 105 -12.33 -3.89 0.07
C LYS A 105 -11.70 -3.65 -1.30
N PHE A 106 -10.80 -4.55 -1.69
CA PHE A 106 -10.20 -4.61 -3.02
C PHE A 106 -10.76 -5.80 -3.78
N VAL A 107 -11.11 -5.58 -5.03
CA VAL A 107 -11.68 -6.60 -5.92
C VAL A 107 -10.89 -6.63 -7.21
N PHE A 108 -10.31 -7.78 -7.52
CA PHE A 108 -9.71 -8.06 -8.82
C PHE A 108 -10.67 -8.92 -9.64
N ARG A 109 -10.94 -8.51 -10.89
CA ARG A 109 -11.80 -9.24 -11.80
C ARG A 109 -11.08 -9.46 -13.12
N LYS A 110 -10.78 -10.70 -13.41
CA LYS A 110 -10.20 -11.14 -14.68
C LYS A 110 -11.30 -11.66 -15.59
N GLN A 111 -11.41 -11.11 -16.78
CA GLN A 111 -12.34 -11.64 -17.76
C GLN A 111 -11.81 -12.93 -18.37
N ASN A 112 -12.62 -13.97 -18.38
CA ASN A 112 -12.35 -15.25 -19.02
C ASN A 112 -13.54 -15.58 -19.95
N GLY A 113 -13.39 -15.26 -21.23
CA GLY A 113 -14.48 -15.36 -22.19
C GLY A 113 -15.68 -14.45 -21.82
N ARG A 114 -16.81 -15.06 -21.49
CA ARG A 114 -18.05 -14.35 -21.07
C ARG A 114 -18.21 -14.25 -19.56
N SER A 115 -17.35 -14.90 -18.79
CA SER A 115 -17.36 -14.91 -17.31
C SER A 115 -16.24 -14.08 -16.73
N PHE A 116 -16.28 -13.88 -15.40
CA PHE A 116 -15.20 -13.24 -14.65
C PHE A 116 -14.74 -14.17 -13.53
N GLU A 117 -13.44 -14.34 -13.42
CA GLU A 117 -12.79 -14.83 -12.22
C GLU A 117 -12.64 -13.64 -11.27
N VAL A 118 -13.08 -13.81 -10.01
CA VAL A 118 -13.12 -12.72 -9.04
C VAL A 118 -12.29 -13.10 -7.81
N SER A 119 -11.34 -12.24 -7.44
CA SER A 119 -10.60 -12.33 -6.18
C SER A 119 -10.91 -11.10 -5.34
N GLU A 120 -11.31 -11.32 -4.09
CA GLU A 120 -11.68 -10.24 -3.16
C GLU A 120 -10.77 -10.27 -1.94
N PHE A 121 -10.31 -9.11 -1.51
CA PHE A 121 -9.45 -8.93 -0.35
C PHE A 121 -10.02 -7.86 0.54
N LEU A 122 -10.21 -8.20 1.81
CA LEU A 122 -10.65 -7.29 2.86
C LEU A 122 -9.96 -7.70 4.18
N TYR A 123 -9.18 -6.81 4.71
CA TYR A 123 -8.52 -6.95 6.01
C TYR A 123 -9.03 -5.84 6.91
N GLU A 124 -10.04 -6.16 7.73
CA GLU A 124 -10.70 -5.16 8.60
C GLU A 124 -9.71 -4.53 9.58
N ASN A 125 -8.78 -5.34 10.11
CA ASN A 125 -7.74 -4.90 11.03
C ASN A 125 -6.36 -4.81 10.35
N GLY A 126 -6.30 -4.80 9.02
CA GLY A 126 -5.09 -4.61 8.24
C GLY A 126 -4.02 -5.68 8.50
N ILE A 127 -2.81 -5.24 8.89
CA ILE A 127 -1.66 -6.14 9.12
C ILE A 127 -1.90 -7.19 10.21
N GLU A 128 -2.77 -6.91 11.18
CA GLU A 128 -3.11 -7.89 12.23
C GLU A 128 -3.81 -9.11 11.64
N ASP A 129 -4.81 -8.89 10.79
CA ASP A 129 -5.54 -9.97 10.13
C ASP A 129 -4.64 -10.76 9.18
N HIS A 130 -3.72 -10.07 8.51
CA HIS A 130 -2.73 -10.70 7.65
C HIS A 130 -1.78 -11.61 8.44
N VAL A 131 -1.28 -11.18 9.59
CA VAL A 131 -0.46 -12.03 10.46
C VAL A 131 -1.27 -13.24 10.93
N LYS A 132 -2.53 -13.07 11.33
CA LYS A 132 -3.42 -14.20 11.69
C LYS A 132 -3.61 -15.20 10.55
N GLU A 133 -3.79 -14.69 9.32
CA GLU A 133 -3.92 -15.52 8.11
C GLU A 133 -2.66 -16.37 7.87
N ILE A 134 -1.47 -15.75 7.95
CA ILE A 134 -0.20 -16.43 7.66
C ILE A 134 0.12 -17.53 8.70
N ILE A 135 -0.04 -17.22 9.99
CA ILE A 135 0.37 -18.16 11.04
C ILE A 135 -0.68 -19.25 11.30
N GLY A 136 -1.97 -18.96 11.05
CA GLY A 136 -3.07 -19.91 11.21
C GLY A 136 -2.99 -20.70 12.54
N GLU A 137 -3.13 -22.00 12.45
CA GLU A 137 -3.06 -22.91 13.60
C GLU A 137 -1.63 -23.16 14.13
N THR A 138 -0.61 -22.66 13.45
CA THR A 138 0.79 -22.83 13.86
C THR A 138 1.28 -21.77 14.84
N ALA A 139 0.38 -20.90 15.28
CA ALA A 139 0.68 -19.85 16.23
C ALA A 139 1.11 -20.40 17.59
N MET A 140 2.26 -19.96 18.07
CA MET A 140 2.74 -20.26 19.44
C MET A 140 2.33 -19.16 20.43
N THR A 141 2.02 -17.98 19.94
CA THR A 141 1.55 -16.82 20.72
C THR A 141 0.35 -16.20 20.05
N THR A 142 -0.43 -15.43 20.80
CA THR A 142 -1.44 -14.55 20.22
C THR A 142 -0.76 -13.47 19.38
N VAL A 143 -1.46 -12.99 18.36
CA VAL A 143 -0.99 -11.83 17.57
C VAL A 143 -0.99 -10.60 18.47
N GLN A 144 0.11 -9.90 18.51
CA GLN A 144 0.30 -8.64 19.22
C GLN A 144 0.41 -7.51 18.21
N THR A 145 -0.36 -6.46 18.42
CA THR A 145 -0.37 -5.30 17.52
C THR A 145 -0.14 -4.02 18.31
N TRP A 146 0.73 -3.17 17.81
CA TRP A 146 1.01 -1.84 18.36
C TRP A 146 0.89 -0.78 17.28
N SER A 147 0.38 0.37 17.69
CA SER A 147 0.33 1.56 16.86
C SER A 147 0.83 2.75 17.67
N THR A 148 1.70 3.54 17.06
CA THR A 148 2.20 4.78 17.68
C THR A 148 2.31 5.87 16.62
N GLU A 149 2.13 7.12 17.05
CA GLU A 149 2.35 8.30 16.22
C GLU A 149 3.40 9.17 16.88
N GLN A 150 4.34 9.66 16.07
CA GLN A 150 5.37 10.57 16.53
C GLN A 150 5.59 11.68 15.52
N LYS A 151 6.03 12.83 16.02
CA LYS A 151 6.54 13.90 15.19
C LYS A 151 7.99 13.57 14.80
N CYS A 152 8.25 13.58 13.53
CA CYS A 152 9.56 13.33 12.95
C CYS A 152 10.01 14.54 12.13
N ARG A 153 11.30 14.66 11.95
CA ARG A 153 11.91 15.69 11.11
C ARG A 153 13.14 15.09 10.43
N ASP A 154 13.26 15.22 9.13
CA ASP A 154 14.40 14.67 8.39
C ASP A 154 15.71 15.42 8.67
N ARG A 155 15.62 16.75 8.79
CA ARG A 155 16.72 17.67 9.08
C ARG A 155 16.17 18.91 9.78
N ASP A 156 17.02 19.63 10.49
CA ASP A 156 16.62 20.82 11.27
C ASP A 156 16.01 21.95 10.43
N ASP A 157 16.36 22.00 9.12
CA ASP A 157 15.85 22.98 8.15
C ASP A 157 14.54 22.56 7.47
N LYS A 158 13.95 21.40 7.84
CA LYS A 158 12.72 20.88 7.28
C LYS A 158 11.56 20.96 8.29
N ASP A 159 10.35 21.04 7.75
CA ASP A 159 9.13 20.98 8.55
C ASP A 159 9.00 19.62 9.25
N GLU A 160 8.39 19.64 10.44
CA GLU A 160 8.00 18.43 11.13
C GLU A 160 6.87 17.73 10.38
N TYR A 161 6.90 16.41 10.38
CA TYR A 161 5.82 15.57 9.86
C TYR A 161 5.41 14.51 10.87
N LYS A 162 4.19 14.03 10.77
CA LYS A 162 3.71 12.90 11.56
C LYS A 162 4.20 11.58 10.96
N CYS A 163 4.81 10.75 11.79
CA CYS A 163 5.14 9.38 11.47
C CYS A 163 4.24 8.45 12.27
N LYS A 164 3.41 7.65 11.59
CA LYS A 164 2.60 6.61 12.20
C LYS A 164 3.27 5.26 11.96
N ILE A 165 3.49 4.51 13.02
CA ILE A 165 4.14 3.20 12.98
C ILE A 165 3.13 2.17 13.48
N ASN A 166 2.84 1.18 12.65
CA ASN A 166 2.03 0.03 13.01
C ASN A 166 2.91 -1.23 12.95
N VAL A 167 2.85 -2.04 13.99
CA VAL A 167 3.59 -3.30 14.08
C VAL A 167 2.62 -4.38 14.52
N SER A 168 2.63 -5.51 13.82
CA SER A 168 1.90 -6.71 14.23
C SER A 168 2.85 -7.89 14.18
N LEU A 169 2.89 -8.70 15.22
CA LEU A 169 3.76 -9.87 15.30
C LEU A 169 3.14 -11.02 16.08
N ALA A 170 3.59 -12.21 15.75
CA ALA A 170 3.36 -13.43 16.51
C ALA A 170 4.52 -14.39 16.27
N PHE A 171 4.66 -15.38 17.13
CA PHE A 171 5.69 -16.41 16.99
C PHE A 171 5.10 -17.71 16.51
N SER A 172 5.83 -18.39 15.61
CA SER A 172 5.52 -19.70 15.08
C SER A 172 6.83 -20.49 14.87
N ASN A 173 6.77 -21.80 15.04
CA ASN A 173 7.88 -22.68 14.69
C ASN A 173 7.78 -23.26 13.27
N LYS A 174 6.74 -22.92 12.53
CA LYS A 174 6.47 -23.39 11.17
C LYS A 174 6.59 -22.28 10.13
N VAL A 175 6.35 -21.05 10.54
CA VAL A 175 6.35 -19.87 9.67
C VAL A 175 7.48 -18.94 10.09
N ASN A 176 8.33 -18.61 9.13
CA ASN A 176 9.38 -17.61 9.30
C ASN A 176 9.27 -16.60 8.16
N THR A 177 8.54 -15.53 8.42
CA THR A 177 8.37 -14.44 7.45
C THR A 177 8.33 -13.11 8.15
N THR A 178 8.82 -12.07 7.49
CA THR A 178 8.77 -10.70 7.96
C THR A 178 8.54 -9.79 6.76
N GLU A 179 7.54 -8.95 6.85
CA GLU A 179 7.17 -8.03 5.79
C GLU A 179 7.24 -6.59 6.30
N TYR A 180 7.71 -5.70 5.44
CA TYR A 180 7.85 -4.28 5.74
C TYR A 180 7.15 -3.44 4.68
N TYR A 181 6.51 -2.38 5.12
CA TYR A 181 5.78 -1.47 4.26
C TYR A 181 6.13 -0.02 4.61
N HIS A 182 6.18 0.82 3.60
CA HIS A 182 6.24 2.27 3.75
C HIS A 182 5.05 2.90 3.02
N ASN A 183 4.12 3.46 3.78
CA ASN A 183 2.79 3.81 3.30
C ASN A 183 2.14 2.56 2.68
N SER A 184 1.74 2.60 1.41
CA SER A 184 1.19 1.43 0.74
C SER A 184 2.21 0.65 -0.11
N SER A 185 3.51 0.95 0.00
CA SER A 185 4.57 0.24 -0.74
C SER A 185 5.13 -0.91 0.08
N PHE A 186 5.11 -2.10 -0.48
CA PHE A 186 5.87 -3.23 0.04
C PHE A 186 7.37 -3.00 -0.16
N LEU A 187 8.16 -3.24 0.88
CA LEU A 187 9.60 -3.06 0.88
C LEU A 187 10.29 -4.43 0.70
N GLU A 188 10.48 -4.82 -0.53
CA GLU A 188 11.08 -6.11 -0.88
C GLU A 188 12.43 -6.37 -0.20
N HIS A 189 13.20 -5.32 0.03
CA HIS A 189 14.52 -5.38 0.67
C HIS A 189 14.54 -4.82 2.09
N GLY A 190 13.38 -4.72 2.76
CA GLY A 190 13.24 -4.29 4.15
C GLY A 190 13.60 -2.83 4.43
N GLY A 191 14.86 -2.46 4.23
CA GLY A 191 15.32 -1.07 4.36
C GLY A 191 15.42 -0.55 5.80
N ALA A 192 15.06 0.72 6.01
CA ALA A 192 15.12 1.36 7.32
C ALA A 192 14.21 0.72 8.38
N PRO A 193 12.95 0.33 8.06
CA PRO A 193 12.08 -0.37 9.01
C PRO A 193 12.67 -1.69 9.49
N GLU A 194 13.24 -2.49 8.61
CA GLU A 194 13.90 -3.75 8.99
C GLU A 194 15.03 -3.52 9.99
N LYS A 195 15.92 -2.56 9.71
CA LYS A 195 17.02 -2.22 10.61
C LYS A 195 16.51 -1.75 11.97
N ALA A 196 15.45 -0.93 11.98
CA ALA A 196 14.86 -0.43 13.22
C ALA A 196 14.28 -1.57 14.07
N VAL A 197 13.53 -2.49 13.47
CA VAL A 197 12.96 -3.66 14.15
C VAL A 197 14.05 -4.57 14.70
N LYS A 198 15.05 -4.94 13.89
CA LYS A 198 16.20 -5.74 14.35
C LYS A 198 16.93 -5.11 15.53
N ASN A 199 17.17 -3.81 15.47
CA ASN A 199 17.84 -3.09 16.57
C ASN A 199 16.96 -3.06 17.83
N ALA A 200 15.66 -2.88 17.71
CA ALA A 200 14.73 -2.90 18.84
C ALA A 200 14.73 -4.27 19.53
N PHE A 201 14.64 -5.37 18.78
CA PHE A 201 14.70 -6.72 19.33
C PHE A 201 16.05 -7.00 20.02
N VAL A 202 17.17 -6.65 19.38
CA VAL A 202 18.50 -6.79 19.99
C VAL A 202 18.59 -6.04 21.32
N TYR A 203 18.13 -4.79 21.35
CA TYR A 203 18.13 -3.96 22.56
C TYR A 203 17.27 -4.57 23.66
N MET A 204 16.05 -5.01 23.34
CA MET A 204 15.13 -5.61 24.33
C MET A 204 15.68 -6.91 24.91
N ILE A 205 16.19 -7.81 24.06
CA ILE A 205 16.72 -9.10 24.48
C ILE A 205 17.99 -8.91 25.31
N ASP A 206 18.91 -8.02 24.89
CA ASP A 206 20.14 -7.70 25.62
C ASP A 206 19.82 -7.17 27.02
N ASN A 207 18.89 -6.24 27.14
CA ASN A 207 18.46 -5.72 28.44
C ASN A 207 17.82 -6.79 29.32
N TYR A 208 16.92 -7.62 28.74
CA TYR A 208 16.28 -8.69 29.49
C TYR A 208 17.31 -9.70 30.03
N LEU A 209 18.26 -10.11 29.22
CA LEU A 209 19.31 -11.05 29.63
C LEU A 209 20.23 -10.47 30.69
N LYS A 210 20.61 -9.20 30.58
CA LYS A 210 21.42 -8.50 31.60
C LYS A 210 20.72 -8.41 32.95
N GLN A 211 19.41 -8.23 32.95
CA GLN A 211 18.61 -8.13 34.19
C GLN A 211 18.29 -9.48 34.82
N ASN A 212 18.15 -10.54 34.02
CA ASN A 212 17.63 -11.83 34.45
C ASN A 212 18.65 -12.97 34.42
N SER A 213 19.86 -12.74 33.95
CA SER A 213 20.92 -13.75 33.88
C SER A 213 22.29 -13.14 34.16
N LYS A 214 23.29 -14.01 34.34
CA LYS A 214 24.70 -13.61 34.40
C LYS A 214 25.30 -13.34 33.01
N TYR A 215 24.47 -13.14 32.00
CA TYR A 215 24.92 -12.89 30.65
C TYR A 215 25.56 -11.50 30.54
N THR A 216 26.83 -11.47 30.15
CA THR A 216 27.67 -10.22 30.08
C THR A 216 28.00 -9.83 28.65
N ASN A 217 27.83 -10.73 27.67
CA ASN A 217 28.19 -10.50 26.29
C ASN A 217 27.09 -9.71 25.57
N LYS A 218 27.49 -8.85 24.64
CA LYS A 218 26.58 -8.07 23.82
C LYS A 218 25.94 -8.94 22.74
N ILE A 219 24.61 -8.84 22.56
CA ILE A 219 23.90 -9.51 21.48
C ILE A 219 24.09 -8.74 20.17
N TYR A 220 24.28 -9.47 19.09
CA TYR A 220 24.37 -8.92 17.74
C TYR A 220 23.17 -9.33 16.89
N PRO A 221 22.77 -8.55 15.88
CA PRO A 221 21.56 -8.80 15.07
C PRO A 221 21.46 -10.18 14.44
N ARG A 222 22.57 -10.82 14.11
CA ARG A 222 22.59 -12.18 13.52
C ARG A 222 22.10 -13.29 14.45
N HIS A 223 21.88 -13.00 15.73
CA HIS A 223 21.33 -13.93 16.72
C HIS A 223 19.82 -13.77 16.89
N CYS A 224 19.19 -12.86 16.14
CA CYS A 224 17.79 -12.51 16.22
C CYS A 224 17.05 -12.86 14.91
N GLY A 225 17.53 -13.84 14.16
CA GLY A 225 16.93 -14.33 12.92
C GLY A 225 15.98 -15.49 13.16
#